data_0424f7bd69f90693fde29ae4d681297f
#
_entry.id   0424f7bd69f90693fde29ae4d681297f
#
_cell.length_a   1.000
_cell.length_b   1.000
_cell.length_c   1.000
_cell.angle_alpha   90.00
_cell.angle_beta   90.00
_cell.angle_gamma   90.00
#
_symmetry.space_group_name_H-M   'P 1'
#
loop_
_entity.id
_entity.type
_entity.pdbx_description
1 polymer ?
#
loop_
_entity_poly.entity_id
_entity_poly.type
_entity_poly.pdbx_seq_one_letter_code
_entity_poly.pdbx_strand_id
1 'polypeptide(L)'
;AEADGVQLEFRGACELGHDPVALKDILDKKDIHKFSGSVIFNRDESEVVGEIRTEAKKHTFKPLYGGNSGTKNEKAYYKAFRERYKAIYQMQKKWTMQVLATGELVTEYGMRFYWPDTKMTESGYITNTPSIFNYPIQSFCTAEIIPLSLWNVWVGMRGWRSYLVNTVHDSILAYVHREEVDAFVELVKRAFTTDVRGQMWRHYGMDLRVPLGVEIKIGTFWGDDSLRSIKYDMEIKNNG
;
A
#
# COMPACT_ATOMS: atom_id res chain seq x y z
N ALA A 1 -15.41 -5.81 14.02
CA ALA A 1 -14.98 -4.79 13.04
C ALA A 1 -13.64 -5.17 12.43
N GLU A 2 -13.43 -4.80 11.19
CA GLU A 2 -12.17 -4.91 10.46
C GLU A 2 -11.79 -3.52 9.94
N ALA A 3 -10.52 -3.16 10.09
CA ALA A 3 -9.96 -1.91 9.57
C ALA A 3 -8.76 -2.25 8.67
N ASP A 4 -8.83 -1.89 7.39
CA ASP A 4 -7.89 -2.28 6.33
C ASP A 4 -7.28 -1.03 5.68
N GLY A 5 -5.97 -1.03 5.46
CA GLY A 5 -5.26 0.07 4.81
C GLY A 5 -5.62 0.19 3.32
N VAL A 6 -6.14 1.34 2.89
CA VAL A 6 -6.57 1.55 1.49
C VAL A 6 -5.38 1.60 0.55
N GLN A 7 -5.22 0.58 -0.32
CA GLN A 7 -4.15 0.49 -1.33
C GLN A 7 -2.76 0.79 -0.73
N LEU A 8 -2.51 0.29 0.46
CA LEU A 8 -1.37 0.70 1.28
C LEU A 8 -0.03 0.52 0.55
N GLU A 9 0.15 -0.60 -0.16
CA GLU A 9 1.39 -0.89 -0.90
C GLU A 9 1.64 0.10 -2.06
N PHE A 10 0.59 0.50 -2.79
CA PHE A 10 0.73 1.49 -3.86
C PHE A 10 1.05 2.87 -3.27
N ARG A 11 0.42 3.22 -2.15
CA ARG A 11 0.69 4.46 -1.42
C ARG A 11 2.11 4.46 -0.86
N GLY A 12 2.56 3.33 -0.29
CA GLY A 12 3.93 3.16 0.17
C GLY A 12 4.96 3.26 -0.96
N ALA A 13 4.70 2.63 -2.09
CA ALA A 13 5.57 2.75 -3.26
C ALA A 13 5.62 4.18 -3.82
N CYS A 14 4.48 4.90 -3.81
CA CYS A 14 4.40 6.30 -4.20
C CYS A 14 5.23 7.19 -3.26
N GLU A 15 5.12 6.98 -1.95
CA GLU A 15 5.87 7.73 -0.95
C GLU A 15 7.37 7.52 -1.09
N LEU A 16 7.83 6.26 -1.08
CA LEU A 16 9.25 5.92 -1.20
C LEU A 16 9.85 6.29 -2.55
N GLY A 17 9.06 6.20 -3.61
CA GLY A 17 9.48 6.57 -4.98
C GLY A 17 9.38 8.06 -5.29
N HIS A 18 8.72 8.84 -4.42
CA HIS A 18 8.41 10.25 -4.64
C HIS A 18 7.76 10.50 -6.00
N ASP A 19 6.85 9.60 -6.43
CA ASP A 19 6.27 9.66 -7.77
C ASP A 19 5.12 10.67 -7.85
N PRO A 20 5.30 11.78 -8.60
CA PRO A 20 4.29 12.84 -8.65
C PRO A 20 3.02 12.42 -9.40
N VAL A 21 3.14 11.47 -10.35
CA VAL A 21 1.98 10.97 -11.11
C VAL A 21 1.16 10.02 -10.25
N ALA A 22 1.81 9.14 -9.50
CA ALA A 22 1.13 8.26 -8.55
C ALA A 22 0.46 9.08 -7.44
N LEU A 23 1.14 10.11 -6.91
CA LEU A 23 0.55 11.02 -5.92
C LEU A 23 -0.70 11.72 -6.48
N LYS A 24 -0.60 12.26 -7.70
CA LYS A 24 -1.76 12.89 -8.35
C LYS A 24 -2.91 11.91 -8.54
N ASP A 25 -2.65 10.70 -9.00
CA ASP A 25 -3.68 9.67 -9.20
C ASP A 25 -4.36 9.27 -7.87
N ILE A 26 -3.61 9.21 -6.77
CA ILE A 26 -4.15 8.96 -5.43
C ILE A 26 -5.04 10.12 -4.96
N LEU A 27 -4.57 11.36 -5.12
CA LEU A 27 -5.33 12.57 -4.74
C LEU A 27 -6.62 12.72 -5.58
N ASP A 28 -6.53 12.44 -6.88
CA ASP A 28 -7.67 12.44 -7.80
C ASP A 28 -8.62 11.23 -7.58
N LYS A 29 -8.30 10.34 -6.64
CA LYS A 29 -9.05 9.08 -6.35
C LYS A 29 -9.24 8.21 -7.59
N LYS A 30 -8.26 8.18 -8.49
CA LYS A 30 -8.31 7.35 -9.69
C LYS A 30 -8.30 5.86 -9.35
N ASP A 31 -9.16 5.13 -10.03
CA ASP A 31 -9.19 3.67 -9.92
C ASP A 31 -8.11 3.03 -10.79
N ILE A 32 -6.96 2.75 -10.20
CA ILE A 32 -5.83 2.12 -10.89
C ILE A 32 -6.19 0.74 -11.49
N HIS A 33 -7.20 0.05 -10.94
CA HIS A 33 -7.66 -1.22 -11.50
C HIS A 33 -8.41 -1.02 -12.82
N LYS A 34 -9.05 0.14 -13.02
CA LYS A 34 -9.63 0.50 -14.32
C LYS A 34 -8.55 0.74 -15.36
N PHE A 35 -7.50 1.48 -15.01
CA PHE A 35 -6.34 1.65 -15.87
C PHE A 35 -5.69 0.30 -16.25
N SER A 36 -5.48 -0.62 -15.29
CA SER A 36 -4.92 -1.93 -15.62
C SER A 36 -5.85 -2.74 -16.53
N GLY A 37 -7.15 -2.74 -16.23
CA GLY A 37 -8.14 -3.45 -17.02
C GLY A 37 -8.29 -2.90 -18.44
N SER A 38 -8.22 -1.59 -18.63
CA SER A 38 -8.32 -0.98 -19.96
C SER A 38 -7.21 -1.46 -20.89
N VAL A 39 -5.98 -1.54 -20.39
CA VAL A 39 -4.83 -2.01 -21.18
C VAL A 39 -4.87 -3.53 -21.39
N ILE A 40 -5.15 -4.31 -20.32
CA ILE A 40 -5.11 -5.77 -20.39
C ILE A 40 -6.23 -6.32 -21.29
N PHE A 41 -7.45 -5.78 -21.15
CA PHE A 41 -8.62 -6.28 -21.89
C PHE A 41 -8.92 -5.47 -23.14
N ASN A 42 -8.11 -4.45 -23.46
CA ASN A 42 -8.28 -3.54 -24.60
C ASN A 42 -9.71 -2.94 -24.64
N ARG A 43 -10.08 -2.27 -23.54
CA ARG A 43 -11.39 -1.65 -23.32
C ARG A 43 -11.24 -0.22 -22.85
N ASP A 44 -12.31 0.56 -22.96
CA ASP A 44 -12.38 1.86 -22.27
C ASP A 44 -12.40 1.67 -20.74
N GLU A 45 -11.80 2.60 -19.98
CA GLU A 45 -11.79 2.53 -18.51
C GLU A 45 -13.22 2.52 -17.92
N SER A 46 -14.18 3.14 -18.59
CA SER A 46 -15.60 3.15 -18.19
C SER A 46 -16.25 1.75 -18.25
N GLU A 47 -15.74 0.88 -19.14
CA GLU A 47 -16.22 -0.49 -19.31
C GLU A 47 -15.58 -1.49 -18.32
N VAL A 48 -14.51 -1.07 -17.61
CA VAL A 48 -13.82 -1.91 -16.62
C VAL A 48 -14.60 -1.88 -15.30
N VAL A 49 -15.63 -2.71 -15.23
CA VAL A 49 -16.54 -2.84 -14.08
C VAL A 49 -16.76 -4.31 -13.71
N GLY A 50 -17.36 -4.59 -12.57
CA GLY A 50 -17.76 -5.94 -12.14
C GLY A 50 -16.61 -6.96 -12.21
N GLU A 51 -16.84 -8.08 -12.90
CA GLU A 51 -15.89 -9.19 -13.02
C GLU A 51 -14.59 -8.78 -13.74
N ILE A 52 -14.69 -7.93 -14.78
CA ILE A 52 -13.52 -7.43 -15.53
C ILE A 52 -12.60 -6.65 -14.59
N ARG A 53 -13.16 -5.79 -13.74
CA ARG A 53 -12.39 -5.05 -12.75
C ARG A 53 -11.79 -5.97 -11.69
N THR A 54 -12.51 -7.00 -11.27
CA THR A 54 -12.04 -8.01 -10.31
C THR A 54 -10.87 -8.81 -10.89
N GLU A 55 -10.94 -9.18 -12.16
CA GLU A 55 -9.82 -9.84 -12.84
C GLU A 55 -8.62 -8.91 -13.00
N ALA A 56 -8.85 -7.66 -13.37
CA ALA A 56 -7.80 -6.64 -13.48
C ALA A 56 -7.01 -6.45 -12.16
N LYS A 57 -7.66 -6.54 -10.99
CA LYS A 57 -7.01 -6.45 -9.67
C LYS A 57 -5.86 -7.44 -9.52
N LYS A 58 -5.97 -8.66 -10.07
CA LYS A 58 -4.94 -9.70 -9.97
C LYS A 58 -3.62 -9.31 -10.65
N HIS A 59 -3.67 -8.36 -11.56
CA HIS A 59 -2.53 -7.93 -12.38
C HIS A 59 -2.02 -6.54 -12.03
N THR A 60 -2.85 -5.70 -11.40
CA THR A 60 -2.61 -4.27 -11.21
C THR A 60 -1.27 -3.98 -10.55
N PHE A 61 -0.92 -4.70 -9.49
CA PHE A 61 0.30 -4.44 -8.72
C PHE A 61 1.46 -5.40 -9.04
N LYS A 62 1.29 -6.33 -9.98
CA LYS A 62 2.41 -7.18 -10.43
C LYS A 62 3.68 -6.40 -10.83
N PRO A 63 3.59 -5.23 -11.51
CA PRO A 63 4.79 -4.44 -11.83
C PRO A 63 5.52 -3.90 -10.61
N LEU A 64 4.82 -3.61 -9.50
CA LEU A 64 5.44 -3.20 -8.23
C LEU A 64 6.35 -4.29 -7.66
N TYR A 65 6.05 -5.55 -7.94
CA TYR A 65 6.80 -6.71 -7.47
C TYR A 65 7.72 -7.30 -8.53
N GLY A 66 8.07 -6.51 -9.55
CA GLY A 66 8.97 -6.96 -10.62
C GLY A 66 8.34 -7.93 -11.62
N GLY A 67 7.01 -8.10 -11.58
CA GLY A 67 6.30 -8.94 -12.53
C GLY A 67 6.50 -8.45 -13.98
N ASN A 68 6.93 -9.36 -14.85
CA ASN A 68 7.21 -9.09 -16.27
C ASN A 68 6.74 -10.22 -17.20
N SER A 69 6.21 -11.30 -16.63
CA SER A 69 5.73 -12.48 -17.35
C SER A 69 4.20 -12.47 -17.46
N GLY A 70 3.68 -13.03 -18.55
CA GLY A 70 2.26 -13.11 -18.81
C GLY A 70 1.93 -13.02 -20.31
N THR A 71 0.67 -12.84 -20.64
CA THR A 71 0.17 -12.61 -21.99
C THR A 71 0.76 -11.34 -22.62
N LYS A 72 0.58 -11.16 -23.92
CA LYS A 72 1.02 -9.95 -24.64
C LYS A 72 0.42 -8.69 -24.02
N ASN A 73 -0.86 -8.71 -23.68
CA ASN A 73 -1.56 -7.55 -23.12
C ASN A 73 -1.12 -7.26 -21.67
N GLU A 74 -0.91 -8.28 -20.84
CA GLU A 74 -0.36 -8.12 -19.49
C GLU A 74 1.03 -7.49 -19.54
N LYS A 75 1.90 -7.94 -20.44
CA LYS A 75 3.22 -7.34 -20.65
C LYS A 75 3.12 -5.89 -21.13
N ALA A 76 2.16 -5.57 -22.01
CA ALA A 76 1.88 -4.21 -22.44
C ALA A 76 1.46 -3.33 -21.26
N TYR A 77 0.59 -3.85 -20.37
CA TYR A 77 0.22 -3.15 -19.15
C TYR A 77 1.42 -2.91 -18.22
N TYR A 78 2.27 -3.92 -17.99
CA TYR A 78 3.44 -3.75 -17.12
C TYR A 78 4.41 -2.68 -17.66
N LYS A 79 4.54 -2.59 -18.97
CA LYS A 79 5.29 -1.51 -19.62
C LYS A 79 4.62 -0.16 -19.39
N ALA A 80 3.32 -0.06 -19.65
CA ALA A 80 2.54 1.17 -19.46
C ALA A 80 2.58 1.66 -18.00
N PHE A 81 2.50 0.73 -17.02
CA PHE A 81 2.64 1.05 -15.60
C PHE A 81 4.00 1.70 -15.28
N ARG A 82 5.10 1.13 -15.78
CA ARG A 82 6.46 1.65 -15.55
C ARG A 82 6.68 2.99 -16.27
N GLU A 83 6.06 3.18 -17.42
CA GLU A 83 6.11 4.46 -18.17
C GLU A 83 5.28 5.54 -17.48
N ARG A 84 4.16 5.18 -16.85
CA ARG A 84 3.31 6.09 -16.09
C ARG A 84 3.97 6.50 -14.77
N TYR A 85 4.39 5.52 -13.97
CA TYR A 85 4.98 5.73 -12.65
C TYR A 85 6.51 5.61 -12.69
N LYS A 86 7.11 6.54 -13.44
CA LYS A 86 8.56 6.51 -13.75
C LYS A 86 9.44 6.60 -12.51
N ALA A 87 9.04 7.40 -11.51
CA ALA A 87 9.87 7.60 -10.33
C ALA A 87 9.88 6.35 -9.44
N ILE A 88 8.74 5.65 -9.28
CA ILE A 88 8.69 4.33 -8.62
C ILE A 88 9.64 3.36 -9.33
N TYR A 89 9.57 3.27 -10.66
CA TYR A 89 10.43 2.35 -11.41
C TYR A 89 11.91 2.71 -11.33
N GLN A 90 12.25 4.00 -11.34
CA GLN A 90 13.63 4.47 -11.16
C GLN A 90 14.16 4.15 -9.75
N MET A 91 13.36 4.33 -8.71
CA MET A 91 13.68 3.93 -7.35
C MET A 91 14.01 2.43 -7.29
N GLN A 92 13.14 1.58 -7.85
CA GLN A 92 13.34 0.13 -7.89
C GLN A 92 14.63 -0.27 -8.63
N LYS A 93 14.93 0.39 -9.75
CA LYS A 93 16.21 0.20 -10.45
C LYS A 93 17.41 0.60 -9.59
N LYS A 94 17.34 1.75 -8.92
CA LYS A 94 18.39 2.22 -8.02
C LYS A 94 18.65 1.20 -6.91
N TRP A 95 17.59 0.68 -6.28
CA TRP A 95 17.70 -0.37 -5.27
C TRP A 95 18.39 -1.63 -5.81
N THR A 96 17.97 -2.09 -7.01
CA THR A 96 18.56 -3.28 -7.63
C THR A 96 20.05 -3.10 -7.91
N MET A 97 20.45 -1.93 -8.42
CA MET A 97 21.87 -1.64 -8.69
C MET A 97 22.68 -1.50 -7.40
N GLN A 98 22.12 -0.93 -6.34
CA GLN A 98 22.74 -0.86 -5.03
C GLN A 98 22.98 -2.26 -4.48
N VAL A 99 21.95 -3.11 -4.46
CA VAL A 99 22.07 -4.50 -3.98
C VAL A 99 23.06 -5.31 -4.82
N LEU A 100 23.07 -5.13 -6.15
CA LEU A 100 24.05 -5.79 -7.01
C LEU A 100 25.50 -5.40 -6.66
N ALA A 101 25.70 -4.15 -6.25
CA ALA A 101 27.04 -3.63 -5.93
C ALA A 101 27.50 -3.97 -4.51
N THR A 102 26.59 -4.00 -3.53
CA THR A 102 26.93 -4.06 -2.10
C THR A 102 26.35 -5.27 -1.36
N GLY A 103 25.40 -6.00 -1.95
CA GLY A 103 24.64 -7.06 -1.29
C GLY A 103 23.60 -6.56 -0.29
N GLU A 104 23.44 -5.24 -0.11
CA GLU A 104 22.51 -4.67 0.87
C GLU A 104 21.74 -3.47 0.34
N LEU A 105 20.59 -3.21 0.95
CA LEU A 105 19.78 -2.01 0.79
C LEU A 105 19.44 -1.43 2.15
N VAL A 106 19.68 -0.13 2.33
CA VAL A 106 19.19 0.64 3.49
C VAL A 106 18.11 1.59 3.00
N THR A 107 16.93 1.52 3.59
CA THR A 107 15.79 2.38 3.25
C THR A 107 15.90 3.73 3.95
N GLU A 108 15.08 4.71 3.51
CA GLU A 108 15.03 6.05 4.13
C GLU A 108 14.58 6.01 5.60
N TYR A 109 13.79 5.00 6.00
CA TYR A 109 13.37 4.77 7.38
C TYR A 109 14.34 3.86 8.18
N GLY A 110 15.54 3.60 7.63
CA GLY A 110 16.64 2.93 8.34
C GLY A 110 16.61 1.40 8.32
N MET A 111 15.59 0.76 7.73
CA MET A 111 15.55 -0.70 7.61
C MET A 111 16.63 -1.20 6.65
N ARG A 112 17.32 -2.28 7.04
CA ARG A 112 18.37 -2.93 6.26
C ARG A 112 17.91 -4.27 5.74
N PHE A 113 18.13 -4.50 4.45
CA PHE A 113 17.86 -5.76 3.76
C PHE A 113 19.16 -6.30 3.17
N TYR A 114 19.35 -7.61 3.19
CA TYR A 114 20.57 -8.27 2.73
C TYR A 114 20.25 -9.31 1.65
N TRP A 115 20.94 -9.21 0.53
CA TRP A 115 20.92 -10.18 -0.58
C TRP A 115 22.35 -10.39 -1.10
N PRO A 116 23.25 -11.03 -0.31
CA PRO A 116 24.68 -11.16 -0.65
C PRO A 116 24.92 -11.96 -1.92
N ASP A 117 23.98 -12.85 -2.30
CA ASP A 117 24.10 -13.70 -3.48
C ASP A 117 23.51 -13.07 -4.75
N THR A 118 23.14 -11.78 -4.71
CA THR A 118 22.60 -11.10 -5.88
C THR A 118 23.68 -10.95 -6.95
N LYS A 119 23.33 -11.37 -8.16
CA LYS A 119 24.24 -11.32 -9.32
C LYS A 119 23.48 -11.06 -10.61
N MET A 120 24.18 -10.52 -11.59
CA MET A 120 23.69 -10.44 -12.95
C MET A 120 23.98 -11.75 -13.70
N THR A 121 22.96 -12.30 -14.33
CA THR A 121 23.09 -13.49 -15.19
C THR A 121 23.65 -13.10 -16.55
N GLU A 122 24.09 -14.08 -17.35
CA GLU A 122 24.56 -13.86 -18.72
C GLU A 122 23.50 -13.20 -19.63
N SER A 123 22.22 -13.46 -19.36
CA SER A 123 21.09 -12.81 -20.07
C SER A 123 20.82 -11.38 -19.62
N GLY A 124 21.60 -10.84 -18.66
CA GLY A 124 21.39 -9.49 -18.11
C GLY A 124 20.29 -9.40 -17.05
N TYR A 125 19.72 -10.54 -16.61
CA TYR A 125 18.75 -10.55 -15.52
C TYR A 125 19.50 -10.46 -14.17
N ILE A 126 19.01 -9.63 -13.26
CA ILE A 126 19.54 -9.53 -11.89
C ILE A 126 18.69 -10.42 -10.98
N THR A 127 19.34 -11.37 -10.32
CA THR A 127 18.67 -12.27 -9.36
C THR A 127 18.08 -11.46 -8.19
N ASN A 128 17.11 -12.02 -7.47
CA ASN A 128 16.43 -11.39 -6.34
C ASN A 128 15.64 -10.11 -6.67
N THR A 129 15.57 -9.66 -7.94
CA THR A 129 14.81 -8.45 -8.33
C THR A 129 13.38 -8.39 -7.75
N PRO A 130 12.57 -9.46 -7.76
CA PRO A 130 11.22 -9.39 -7.17
C PRO A 130 11.24 -9.09 -5.67
N SER A 131 12.12 -9.69 -4.89
CA SER A 131 12.23 -9.44 -3.45
C SER A 131 12.84 -8.07 -3.14
N ILE A 132 13.79 -7.61 -3.94
CA ILE A 132 14.37 -6.26 -3.83
C ILE A 132 13.29 -5.18 -4.08
N PHE A 133 12.37 -5.42 -5.00
CA PHE A 133 11.26 -4.50 -5.28
C PHE A 133 10.19 -4.55 -4.19
N ASN A 134 9.86 -5.75 -3.71
CA ASN A 134 8.73 -5.97 -2.82
C ASN A 134 9.05 -5.68 -1.35
N TYR A 135 10.15 -6.24 -0.82
CA TYR A 135 10.41 -6.24 0.63
C TYR A 135 10.49 -4.83 1.25
N PRO A 136 11.16 -3.84 0.63
CA PRO A 136 11.19 -2.50 1.20
C PRO A 136 9.80 -1.84 1.25
N ILE A 137 8.97 -2.03 0.22
CA ILE A 137 7.60 -1.51 0.17
C ILE A 137 6.73 -2.22 1.21
N GLN A 138 6.78 -3.55 1.25
CA GLN A 138 6.04 -4.34 2.23
C GLN A 138 6.43 -3.97 3.66
N SER A 139 7.73 -3.88 3.95
CA SER A 139 8.23 -3.49 5.27
C SER A 139 7.72 -2.10 5.67
N PHE A 140 7.79 -1.11 4.77
CA PHE A 140 7.26 0.22 5.04
C PHE A 140 5.77 0.19 5.39
N CYS A 141 4.99 -0.58 4.65
CA CYS A 141 3.55 -0.67 4.83
C CYS A 141 3.16 -1.50 6.06
N THR A 142 3.66 -2.75 6.13
CA THR A 142 3.16 -3.75 7.09
C THR A 142 4.01 -3.87 8.35
N ALA A 143 5.27 -3.44 8.33
CA ALA A 143 6.13 -3.46 9.51
C ALA A 143 6.32 -2.09 10.18
N GLU A 144 5.97 -0.98 9.51
CA GLU A 144 6.01 0.35 10.10
C GLU A 144 4.59 0.95 10.27
N ILE A 145 3.85 1.17 9.18
CA ILE A 145 2.54 1.85 9.22
C ILE A 145 1.51 1.06 10.02
N ILE A 146 1.37 -0.24 9.78
CA ILE A 146 0.35 -1.05 10.46
C ILE A 146 0.63 -1.22 11.95
N PRO A 147 1.85 -1.52 12.43
CA PRO A 147 2.14 -1.58 13.87
C PRO A 147 1.92 -0.25 14.58
N LEU A 148 2.24 0.89 13.96
CA LEU A 148 1.93 2.21 14.52
C LEU A 148 0.42 2.45 14.59
N SER A 149 -0.34 2.07 13.55
CA SER A 149 -1.80 2.13 13.55
C SER A 149 -2.40 1.25 14.66
N LEU A 150 -1.93 0.01 14.78
CA LEU A 150 -2.34 -0.94 15.81
C LEU A 150 -2.09 -0.38 17.23
N TRP A 151 -0.91 0.17 17.44
CA TRP A 151 -0.55 0.81 18.70
C TRP A 151 -1.49 1.96 19.04
N ASN A 152 -1.80 2.83 18.08
CA ASN A 152 -2.70 3.97 18.27
C ASN A 152 -4.11 3.51 18.64
N VAL A 153 -4.62 2.46 17.94
CA VAL A 153 -5.93 1.87 18.25
C VAL A 153 -5.91 1.26 19.64
N TRP A 154 -4.89 0.47 19.98
CA TRP A 154 -4.76 -0.18 21.29
C TRP A 154 -4.70 0.84 22.44
N VAL A 155 -3.92 1.90 22.29
CA VAL A 155 -3.84 2.96 23.30
C VAL A 155 -5.17 3.72 23.43
N GLY A 156 -5.81 4.02 22.28
CA GLY A 156 -7.08 4.73 22.25
C GLY A 156 -8.26 3.96 22.85
N MET A 157 -8.21 2.62 22.83
CA MET A 157 -9.24 1.74 23.38
C MET A 157 -9.07 1.46 24.88
N ARG A 158 -8.07 2.05 25.56
CA ARG A 158 -7.87 1.83 26.99
C ARG A 158 -9.12 2.23 27.79
N GLY A 159 -9.61 1.30 28.60
CA GLY A 159 -10.83 1.48 29.40
C GLY A 159 -12.14 1.23 28.67
N TRP A 160 -12.08 0.85 27.38
CA TRP A 160 -13.25 0.45 26.61
C TRP A 160 -13.66 -1.01 26.94
N ARG A 161 -14.90 -1.34 26.59
CA ARG A 161 -15.39 -2.73 26.57
C ARG A 161 -14.97 -3.48 25.32
N SER A 162 -14.60 -2.73 24.28
CA SER A 162 -14.06 -3.22 23.00
C SER A 162 -12.58 -3.59 23.16
N TYR A 163 -12.10 -4.53 22.34
CA TYR A 163 -10.71 -4.96 22.36
C TYR A 163 -10.26 -5.45 20.99
N LEU A 164 -8.94 -5.41 20.77
CA LEU A 164 -8.30 -5.96 19.58
C LEU A 164 -8.29 -7.49 19.65
N VAL A 165 -8.51 -8.12 18.51
CA VAL A 165 -8.58 -9.59 18.38
C VAL A 165 -7.41 -10.14 17.61
N ASN A 166 -7.08 -9.53 16.45
CA ASN A 166 -6.05 -10.04 15.56
C ASN A 166 -5.57 -8.94 14.59
N THR A 167 -4.49 -9.23 13.89
CA THR A 167 -4.03 -8.51 12.69
C THR A 167 -3.80 -9.49 11.57
N VAL A 168 -4.19 -9.11 10.35
CA VAL A 168 -3.99 -9.94 9.15
C VAL A 168 -3.48 -9.04 8.04
N HIS A 169 -2.21 -9.20 7.65
CA HIS A 169 -1.52 -8.36 6.68
C HIS A 169 -1.58 -6.86 7.02
N ASP A 170 -2.43 -6.11 6.32
CA ASP A 170 -2.66 -4.68 6.46
C ASP A 170 -4.00 -4.35 7.13
N SER A 171 -4.64 -5.35 7.74
CA SER A 171 -5.89 -5.18 8.49
C SER A 171 -5.74 -5.41 9.99
N ILE A 172 -6.59 -4.74 10.76
CA ILE A 172 -6.75 -4.89 12.21
C ILE A 172 -8.17 -5.37 12.49
N LEU A 173 -8.29 -6.44 13.28
CA LEU A 173 -9.58 -6.97 13.73
C LEU A 173 -9.83 -6.59 15.18
N ALA A 174 -11.06 -6.14 15.47
CA ALA A 174 -11.50 -5.79 16.81
C ALA A 174 -12.90 -6.33 17.10
N TYR A 175 -13.09 -6.78 18.33
CA TYR A 175 -14.42 -6.89 18.90
C TYR A 175 -14.84 -5.50 19.38
N VAL A 176 -15.95 -4.98 18.85
CA VAL A 176 -16.42 -3.64 19.17
C VAL A 176 -17.78 -3.70 19.82
N HIS A 177 -17.88 -3.17 21.03
CA HIS A 177 -19.15 -3.06 21.74
C HIS A 177 -20.09 -2.10 21.02
N ARG A 178 -21.38 -2.40 20.95
CA ARG A 178 -22.37 -1.64 20.14
C ARG A 178 -22.39 -0.14 20.45
N GLU A 179 -22.23 0.23 21.71
CA GLU A 179 -22.25 1.64 22.15
C GLU A 179 -20.91 2.36 21.84
N GLU A 180 -19.86 1.63 21.48
CA GLU A 180 -18.53 2.19 21.20
C GLU A 180 -18.22 2.24 19.68
N VAL A 181 -19.16 1.81 18.81
CA VAL A 181 -18.91 1.72 17.36
C VAL A 181 -18.51 3.06 16.75
N ASP A 182 -19.23 4.14 17.05
CA ASP A 182 -18.92 5.45 16.46
C ASP A 182 -17.58 5.99 16.97
N ALA A 183 -17.30 5.82 18.26
CA ALA A 183 -16.02 6.20 18.84
C ALA A 183 -14.87 5.37 18.23
N PHE A 184 -15.08 4.07 17.98
CA PHE A 184 -14.12 3.20 17.33
C PHE A 184 -13.83 3.65 15.89
N VAL A 185 -14.85 3.99 15.12
CA VAL A 185 -14.70 4.49 13.74
C VAL A 185 -13.83 5.75 13.72
N GLU A 186 -14.10 6.72 14.58
CA GLU A 186 -13.32 7.97 14.64
C GLU A 186 -11.88 7.73 15.14
N LEU A 187 -11.70 6.83 16.11
CA LEU A 187 -10.37 6.41 16.57
C LEU A 187 -9.56 5.78 15.43
N VAL A 188 -10.15 4.84 14.69
CA VAL A 188 -9.47 4.12 13.60
C VAL A 188 -9.12 5.08 12.45
N LYS A 189 -10.02 5.97 12.06
CA LYS A 189 -9.71 6.99 11.04
C LYS A 189 -8.44 7.75 11.41
N ARG A 190 -8.37 8.28 12.64
CA ARG A 190 -7.21 9.03 13.12
C ARG A 190 -5.97 8.15 13.23
N ALA A 191 -6.11 6.94 13.81
CA ALA A 191 -5.03 6.01 14.07
C ALA A 191 -4.30 5.54 12.81
N PHE A 192 -5.04 5.36 11.70
CA PHE A 192 -4.49 4.94 10.41
C PHE A 192 -3.99 6.10 9.54
N THR A 193 -4.21 7.33 9.93
CA THR A 193 -3.91 8.50 9.10
C THR A 193 -3.04 9.52 9.84
N THR A 194 -3.65 10.46 10.55
CA THR A 194 -2.97 11.60 11.16
C THR A 194 -1.99 11.20 12.25
N ASP A 195 -2.35 10.21 13.09
CA ASP A 195 -1.49 9.79 14.19
C ASP A 195 -0.25 9.05 13.67
N VAL A 196 -0.42 8.15 12.69
CA VAL A 196 0.71 7.47 12.01
C VAL A 196 1.61 8.49 11.31
N ARG A 197 1.04 9.44 10.55
CA ARG A 197 1.84 10.49 9.90
C ARG A 197 2.70 11.26 10.92
N GLY A 198 2.12 11.64 12.04
CA GLY A 198 2.84 12.31 13.12
C GLY A 198 3.93 11.44 13.76
N GLN A 199 3.72 10.12 13.85
CA GLN A 199 4.72 9.18 14.35
C GLN A 199 5.84 8.95 13.34
N MET A 200 5.54 8.80 12.05
CA MET A 200 6.55 8.68 10.98
C MET A 200 7.48 9.90 10.98
N TRP A 201 6.93 11.11 11.16
CA TRP A 201 7.74 12.30 11.32
C TRP A 201 8.63 12.24 12.58
N ARG A 202 8.07 11.89 13.74
CA ARG A 202 8.82 11.89 15.01
C ARG A 202 9.89 10.81 15.08
N HIS A 203 9.64 9.62 14.51
CA HIS A 203 10.56 8.48 14.64
C HIS A 203 11.57 8.43 13.50
N TYR A 204 11.18 8.82 12.29
CA TYR A 204 12.00 8.64 11.08
C TYR A 204 12.32 9.95 10.36
N GLY A 205 11.76 11.10 10.80
CA GLY A 205 11.88 12.36 10.08
C GLY A 205 11.12 12.39 8.75
N MET A 206 10.23 11.43 8.51
CA MET A 206 9.47 11.30 7.26
C MET A 206 8.15 12.07 7.34
N ASP A 207 8.05 13.18 6.62
CA ASP A 207 6.77 13.87 6.41
C ASP A 207 6.05 13.24 5.20
N LEU A 208 5.14 12.33 5.48
CA LEU A 208 4.41 11.59 4.44
C LEU A 208 3.59 12.55 3.57
N ARG A 209 3.91 12.59 2.28
CA ARG A 209 3.20 13.40 1.27
C ARG A 209 1.98 12.70 0.72
N VAL A 210 1.99 11.36 0.77
CA VAL A 210 0.88 10.54 0.30
C VAL A 210 -0.18 10.44 1.39
N PRO A 211 -1.47 10.77 1.10
CA PRO A 211 -2.53 10.57 2.05
C PRO A 211 -2.65 9.08 2.39
N LEU A 212 -2.74 8.77 3.68
CA LEU A 212 -3.11 7.43 4.14
C LEU A 212 -4.63 7.33 4.19
N GLY A 213 -5.15 6.10 4.07
CA GLY A 213 -6.58 5.84 4.13
C GLY A 213 -6.88 4.50 4.78
N VAL A 214 -8.11 4.36 5.27
CA VAL A 214 -8.61 3.14 5.90
C VAL A 214 -10.01 2.81 5.40
N GLU A 215 -10.27 1.53 5.17
CA GLU A 215 -11.61 0.98 4.97
C GLU A 215 -12.04 0.24 6.24
N ILE A 216 -13.18 0.62 6.81
CA ILE A 216 -13.68 0.08 8.07
C ILE A 216 -14.98 -0.67 7.77
N LYS A 217 -15.01 -1.95 8.10
CA LYS A 217 -16.17 -2.83 7.97
C LYS A 217 -16.65 -3.24 9.34
N ILE A 218 -17.94 -3.13 9.58
CA ILE A 218 -18.59 -3.49 10.83
C ILE A 218 -19.70 -4.48 10.53
N GLY A 219 -19.66 -5.60 11.20
CA GLY A 219 -20.61 -6.69 11.07
C GLY A 219 -20.69 -7.52 12.33
N THR A 220 -21.40 -8.65 12.27
CA THR A 220 -21.58 -9.56 13.39
C THR A 220 -20.48 -10.63 13.47
N PHE A 221 -19.74 -10.84 12.39
CA PHE A 221 -18.60 -11.74 12.31
C PHE A 221 -17.54 -11.18 11.34
N TRP A 222 -16.36 -11.77 11.32
CA TRP A 222 -15.28 -11.36 10.40
C TRP A 222 -15.65 -11.59 8.93
N GLY A 223 -15.48 -10.55 8.12
CA GLY A 223 -15.86 -10.54 6.70
C GLY A 223 -17.28 -10.07 6.45
N ASP A 224 -18.06 -9.81 7.50
CA ASP A 224 -19.38 -9.17 7.41
C ASP A 224 -19.24 -7.65 7.46
N ASP A 225 -19.82 -6.96 6.47
CA ASP A 225 -19.90 -5.49 6.41
C ASP A 225 -21.36 -4.96 6.43
N SER A 226 -22.29 -5.85 6.77
CA SER A 226 -23.75 -5.61 6.64
C SER A 226 -24.28 -4.49 7.54
N LEU A 227 -23.59 -4.20 8.66
CA LEU A 227 -24.02 -3.12 9.57
C LEU A 227 -23.46 -1.77 9.13
N ARG A 228 -22.19 -1.72 8.68
CA ARG A 228 -21.56 -0.46 8.23
C ARG A 228 -20.30 -0.73 7.44
N SER A 229 -20.13 -0.03 6.32
CA SER A 229 -18.87 0.02 5.56
C SER A 229 -18.49 1.47 5.30
N ILE A 230 -17.28 1.86 5.66
CA ILE A 230 -16.78 3.23 5.56
C ILE A 230 -15.41 3.20 4.93
N LYS A 231 -15.22 3.99 3.89
CA LYS A 231 -13.90 4.27 3.33
C LYS A 231 -13.53 5.71 3.64
N TYR A 232 -12.40 5.90 4.28
CA TYR A 232 -11.88 7.20 4.68
C TYR A 232 -10.46 7.40 4.14
N ASP A 233 -10.23 8.51 3.49
CA ASP A 233 -8.91 8.99 3.08
C ASP A 233 -8.61 10.30 3.80
N MET A 234 -7.38 10.44 4.30
CA MET A 234 -6.91 11.68 4.90
C MET A 234 -6.89 12.80 3.85
N GLU A 235 -7.42 13.95 4.19
CA GLU A 235 -7.26 15.15 3.37
C GLU A 235 -5.88 15.77 3.63
N ILE A 236 -5.08 15.92 2.59
CA ILE A 236 -3.85 16.73 2.65
C ILE A 236 -4.23 18.12 2.17
N LYS A 237 -4.16 19.10 3.08
CA LYS A 237 -4.24 20.50 2.67
C LYS A 237 -2.96 20.81 1.88
N ASN A 238 -3.11 21.07 0.58
CA ASN A 238 -2.04 21.67 -0.21
C ASN A 238 -1.77 23.05 0.36
N ASN A 239 -0.77 23.15 1.24
CA ASN A 239 -0.15 24.44 1.51
C ASN A 239 0.62 24.79 0.23
N GLY A 240 0.01 25.61 -0.62
CA GLY A 240 0.56 26.12 -1.87
C GLY A 240 1.88 26.87 -1.69
#